data_879366f3efd5549af2e2b644874c97c6
#
_entry.id   879366f3efd5549af2e2b644874c97c6
#
_cell.length_a   1.000
_cell.length_b   1.000
_cell.length_c   1.000
_cell.angle_alpha   90.00
_cell.angle_beta   90.00
_cell.angle_gamma   90.00
#
_symmetry.space_group_name_H-M   'P 1'
#
loop_
_entity.id
_entity.type
_entity.pdbx_description
1 polymer ?
#
loop_
_entity_poly.entity_id
_entity_poly.type
_entity_poly.pdbx_seq_one_letter_code
_entity_poly.pdbx_strand_id
1 'polypeptide(L)'
;MYEDEDFEELPLAKFESMLKTNKILFFDSEEFEGIIIHYLDEGKVSLAKKALKLALEQHPHSTGLKLVQVEILVYGSKFEMAEKMLNELQSIEPTNEEIYIQRANI
;
A
#
# COMPACT_ATOMS: atom_id res chain seq x y z
N MET A 1 -20.69 0.13 -23.46
CA MET A 1 -20.52 -0.05 -23.01
C MET A 1 -20.31 -0.19 -22.52
N TYR A 2 -20.19 -0.39 -22.32
CA TYR A 2 -19.98 -0.60 -21.59
C TYR A 2 -19.65 -0.59 -20.96
N GLU A 3 -19.69 -0.71 -20.85
CA GLU A 3 -19.39 -0.81 -20.15
C GLU A 3 -19.00 -0.65 -19.56
N ASP A 4 -19.12 -0.53 -19.54
CA ASP A 4 -18.82 -0.47 -18.91
C ASP A 4 -18.36 0.13 -18.30
N GLU A 5 -18.72 0.37 -18.26
CA GLU A 5 -18.30 1.40 -17.56
C GLU A 5 -17.63 1.20 -16.31
N ASP A 6 -18.03 0.46 -15.56
CA ASP A 6 -17.43 0.15 -14.31
C ASP A 6 -16.07 -0.40 -14.44
N PHE A 7 -15.85 -1.14 -15.44
CA PHE A 7 -14.55 -1.74 -15.61
C PHE A 7 -13.52 -0.73 -15.98
N GLU A 8 -13.96 0.39 -16.43
CA GLU A 8 -13.03 1.43 -16.65
C GLU A 8 -12.66 2.17 -15.42
N GLU A 9 -13.39 1.92 -14.34
CA GLU A 9 -13.08 2.50 -13.06
C GLU A 9 -12.12 1.62 -12.31
N LEU A 10 -10.96 1.36 -12.89
CA LEU A 10 -9.91 0.65 -12.19
C LEU A 10 -9.48 1.44 -10.97
N PRO A 11 -9.05 0.78 -9.89
CA PRO A 11 -8.70 1.47 -8.65
C PRO A 11 -7.71 2.60 -8.85
N LEU A 12 -6.69 2.40 -9.68
CA LEU A 12 -5.71 3.45 -9.92
C LEU A 12 -6.36 4.68 -10.57
N ALA A 13 -7.22 4.47 -11.55
CA ALA A 13 -7.88 5.57 -12.24
C ALA A 13 -8.79 6.34 -11.29
N LYS A 14 -9.50 5.61 -10.42
CA LYS A 14 -10.33 6.25 -9.41
C LYS A 14 -9.50 7.06 -8.44
N PHE A 15 -8.37 6.51 -8.01
CA PHE A 15 -7.50 7.20 -7.07
C PHE A 15 -6.97 8.49 -7.68
N GLU A 16 -6.52 8.43 -8.93
CA GLU A 16 -6.01 9.61 -9.59
C GLU A 16 -7.09 10.66 -9.81
N SER A 17 -8.30 10.21 -10.09
CA SER A 17 -9.43 11.12 -10.20
C SER A 17 -9.72 11.80 -8.86
N MET A 18 -9.63 11.04 -7.76
CA MET A 18 -9.83 11.58 -6.42
C MET A 18 -8.82 12.66 -6.11
N LEU A 19 -7.57 12.48 -6.53
CA LEU A 19 -6.53 13.47 -6.28
C LEU A 19 -6.81 14.81 -6.95
N LYS A 20 -7.59 14.80 -8.02
CA LYS A 20 -7.92 16.01 -8.77
C LYS A 20 -9.17 16.70 -8.25
N THR A 21 -9.88 16.08 -7.32
CA THR A 21 -11.11 16.61 -6.77
C THR A 21 -10.98 16.63 -5.26
N ASN A 22 -11.97 17.19 -4.58
CA ASN A 22 -11.96 17.20 -3.12
C ASN A 22 -12.80 16.08 -2.54
N LYS A 23 -13.17 15.10 -3.36
CA LYS A 23 -13.94 13.97 -2.89
C LYS A 23 -13.00 12.90 -2.36
N ILE A 24 -13.41 12.28 -1.27
CA ILE A 24 -12.66 11.16 -0.70
C ILE A 24 -13.40 9.89 -1.09
N LEU A 25 -12.73 9.03 -1.83
CA LEU A 25 -13.27 7.74 -2.21
C LEU A 25 -12.71 6.66 -1.32
N PHE A 26 -13.47 5.58 -1.16
CA PHE A 26 -13.05 4.46 -0.35
C PHE A 26 -12.66 3.31 -1.26
N PHE A 27 -11.56 2.65 -0.87
CA PHE A 27 -11.06 1.48 -1.58
C PHE A 27 -10.86 0.40 -0.54
N ASP A 28 -10.91 -0.88 -0.94
CA ASP A 28 -10.53 -1.91 0.01
C ASP A 28 -9.00 -1.96 0.11
N SER A 29 -8.52 -2.68 1.12
CA SER A 29 -7.09 -2.66 1.42
C SER A 29 -6.27 -3.23 0.26
N GLU A 30 -6.78 -4.24 -0.44
CA GLU A 30 -6.05 -4.83 -1.55
C GLU A 30 -5.95 -3.86 -2.72
N GLU A 31 -7.00 -3.08 -2.94
CA GLU A 31 -6.95 -2.06 -3.99
C GLU A 31 -5.89 -1.01 -3.69
N PHE A 32 -5.81 -0.57 -2.42
CA PHE A 32 -4.77 0.37 -2.03
C PHE A 32 -3.38 -0.23 -2.22
N GLU A 33 -3.22 -1.52 -1.87
CA GLU A 33 -1.91 -2.16 -2.05
C GLU A 33 -1.48 -2.11 -3.50
N GLY A 34 -2.39 -2.42 -4.41
CA GLY A 34 -2.09 -2.37 -5.83
C GLY A 34 -1.71 -0.98 -6.31
N ILE A 35 -2.43 0.04 -5.83
CA ILE A 35 -2.16 1.42 -6.18
C ILE A 35 -0.77 1.83 -5.71
N ILE A 36 -0.44 1.50 -4.46
CA ILE A 36 0.83 1.89 -3.87
C ILE A 36 1.99 1.21 -4.60
N ILE A 37 1.85 -0.09 -4.85
CA ILE A 37 2.90 -0.85 -5.53
C ILE A 37 3.10 -0.31 -6.95
N HIS A 38 2.02 0.03 -7.64
CA HIS A 38 2.13 0.62 -8.96
C HIS A 38 2.99 1.89 -8.94
N TYR A 39 2.73 2.76 -7.97
CA TYR A 39 3.50 4.00 -7.88
C TYR A 39 4.96 3.72 -7.54
N LEU A 40 5.22 2.73 -6.66
CA LEU A 40 6.60 2.36 -6.32
C LEU A 40 7.32 1.84 -7.55
N ASP A 41 6.66 0.98 -8.33
CA ASP A 41 7.26 0.42 -9.54
C ASP A 41 7.60 1.49 -10.55
N GLU A 42 6.85 2.58 -10.54
CA GLU A 42 7.12 3.70 -11.44
C GLU A 42 8.07 4.73 -10.84
N GLY A 43 8.58 4.47 -9.64
CA GLY A 43 9.47 5.42 -8.99
C GLY A 43 8.78 6.63 -8.41
N LYS A 44 7.45 6.62 -8.32
CA LYS A 44 6.68 7.76 -7.83
C LYS A 44 6.45 7.61 -6.34
N VAL A 45 7.53 7.73 -5.56
CA VAL A 45 7.50 7.44 -4.14
C VAL A 45 6.58 8.39 -3.37
N SER A 46 6.54 9.66 -3.74
CA SER A 46 5.68 10.61 -3.06
C SER A 46 4.20 10.24 -3.17
N LEU A 47 3.79 9.81 -4.37
CA LEU A 47 2.42 9.36 -4.57
C LEU A 47 2.14 8.07 -3.83
N ALA A 48 3.12 7.17 -3.79
CA ALA A 48 2.97 5.92 -3.03
C ALA A 48 2.75 6.23 -1.56
N LYS A 49 3.53 7.15 -0.99
CA LYS A 49 3.37 7.52 0.41
C LYS A 49 2.03 8.18 0.68
N LYS A 50 1.57 9.00 -0.24
CA LYS A 50 0.28 9.66 -0.11
C LYS A 50 -0.85 8.63 -0.12
N ALA A 51 -0.77 7.67 -1.04
CA ALA A 51 -1.76 6.60 -1.11
C ALA A 51 -1.73 5.75 0.16
N LEU A 52 -0.54 5.46 0.69
CA LEU A 52 -0.44 4.68 1.92
C LEU A 52 -1.07 5.42 3.09
N LYS A 53 -0.86 6.72 3.17
CA LYS A 53 -1.45 7.50 4.27
C LYS A 53 -2.96 7.39 4.25
N LEU A 54 -3.57 7.57 3.08
CA LEU A 54 -5.00 7.44 2.95
C LEU A 54 -5.46 6.02 3.24
N ALA A 55 -4.70 5.04 2.78
CA ALA A 55 -5.04 3.64 2.98
C ALA A 55 -5.08 3.30 4.47
N LEU A 56 -4.09 3.75 5.23
CA LEU A 56 -4.06 3.46 6.66
C LEU A 56 -5.13 4.21 7.43
N GLU A 57 -5.60 5.35 6.92
CA GLU A 57 -6.73 6.03 7.53
C GLU A 57 -8.01 5.22 7.35
N GLN A 58 -8.18 4.55 6.23
CA GLN A 58 -9.36 3.74 5.97
C GLN A 58 -9.25 2.33 6.54
N HIS A 59 -8.03 1.80 6.61
CA HIS A 59 -7.78 0.42 7.05
C HIS A 59 -6.61 0.39 8.04
N PRO A 60 -6.81 0.94 9.25
CA PRO A 60 -5.68 1.12 10.18
C PRO A 60 -5.06 -0.17 10.70
N HIS A 61 -5.77 -1.30 10.57
CA HIS A 61 -5.26 -2.57 11.10
C HIS A 61 -4.89 -3.56 10.00
N SER A 62 -4.79 -3.12 8.76
CA SER A 62 -4.48 -4.02 7.66
C SER A 62 -3.01 -4.43 7.70
N THR A 63 -2.76 -5.72 7.89
CA THR A 63 -1.40 -6.25 7.85
C THR A 63 -0.79 -6.07 6.46
N GLY A 64 -1.60 -6.28 5.41
CA GLY A 64 -1.10 -6.12 4.05
C GLY A 64 -0.58 -4.72 3.78
N LEU A 65 -1.30 -3.70 4.26
CA LEU A 65 -0.83 -2.32 4.09
C LEU A 65 0.42 -2.04 4.89
N LYS A 66 0.54 -2.62 6.08
CA LYS A 66 1.75 -2.44 6.88
C LYS A 66 2.94 -3.10 6.21
N LEU A 67 2.73 -4.24 5.54
CA LEU A 67 3.80 -4.86 4.78
C LEU A 67 4.21 -4.00 3.59
N VAL A 68 3.25 -3.34 2.95
CA VAL A 68 3.58 -2.40 1.87
C VAL A 68 4.36 -1.22 2.44
N GLN A 69 4.05 -0.78 3.65
CA GLN A 69 4.82 0.26 4.31
C GLN A 69 6.26 -0.17 4.52
N VAL A 70 6.48 -1.44 4.87
CA VAL A 70 7.83 -1.98 4.97
C VAL A 70 8.56 -1.86 3.64
N GLU A 71 7.87 -2.17 2.53
CA GLU A 71 8.49 -2.03 1.22
C GLU A 71 8.91 -0.60 0.93
N ILE A 72 8.11 0.37 1.32
CA ILE A 72 8.48 1.77 1.13
C ILE A 72 9.70 2.12 1.96
N LEU A 73 9.77 1.62 3.20
CA LEU A 73 10.92 1.85 4.05
C LEU A 73 12.19 1.26 3.44
N VAL A 74 12.10 0.05 2.91
CA VAL A 74 13.23 -0.60 2.25
C VAL A 74 13.65 0.18 1.01
N TYR A 75 12.66 0.64 0.24
CA TYR A 75 12.93 1.44 -0.95
C TYR A 75 13.74 2.70 -0.58
N GLY A 76 13.44 3.29 0.57
CA GLY A 76 14.15 4.46 1.07
C GLY A 76 15.38 4.14 1.90
N SER A 77 15.82 2.88 1.92
CA SER A 77 16.97 2.41 2.67
C SER A 77 16.85 2.61 4.18
N LYS A 78 15.63 2.62 4.67
CA LYS A 78 15.37 2.74 6.11
C LYS A 78 15.21 1.37 6.72
N PHE A 79 16.33 0.61 6.70
CA PHE A 79 16.30 -0.81 7.02
C PHE A 79 16.00 -1.08 8.49
N GLU A 80 16.48 -0.24 9.40
CA GLU A 80 16.24 -0.45 10.82
C GLU A 80 14.75 -0.28 11.15
N MET A 81 14.13 0.75 10.58
CA MET A 81 12.70 0.94 10.77
C MET A 81 11.89 -0.20 10.16
N ALA A 82 12.33 -0.68 8.99
CA ALA A 82 11.67 -1.79 8.34
C ALA A 82 11.73 -3.04 9.21
N GLU A 83 12.90 -3.35 9.77
CA GLU A 83 13.04 -4.51 10.63
C GLU A 83 12.21 -4.40 11.90
N LYS A 84 12.18 -3.20 12.49
CA LYS A 84 11.38 -2.99 13.68
C LYS A 84 9.90 -3.26 13.39
N MET A 85 9.42 -2.76 12.26
CA MET A 85 8.04 -2.97 11.89
C MET A 85 7.74 -4.44 11.61
N LEU A 86 8.67 -5.15 10.96
CA LEU A 86 8.50 -6.58 10.73
C LEU A 86 8.47 -7.36 12.03
N ASN A 87 9.30 -6.97 13.01
CA ASN A 87 9.28 -7.61 14.32
C ASN A 87 7.93 -7.44 14.99
N GLU A 88 7.35 -6.24 14.90
CA GLU A 88 6.04 -5.96 15.48
C GLU A 88 4.96 -6.79 14.80
N LEU A 89 5.02 -6.87 13.47
CA LEU A 89 4.04 -7.66 12.73
C LEU A 89 4.17 -9.14 13.05
N GLN A 90 5.40 -9.62 13.20
CA GLN A 90 5.62 -11.03 13.51
C GLN A 90 5.08 -11.40 14.89
N SER A 91 5.12 -10.48 15.84
CA SER A 91 4.58 -10.76 17.16
C SER A 91 3.06 -10.90 17.13
N ILE A 92 2.41 -10.27 16.15
CA ILE A 92 0.96 -10.33 15.99
C ILE A 92 0.57 -11.51 15.11
N GLU A 93 1.32 -11.76 14.04
CA GLU A 93 1.02 -12.83 13.08
C GLU A 93 2.25 -13.69 12.84
N PRO A 94 2.61 -14.54 13.81
CA PRO A 94 3.88 -15.30 13.72
C PRO A 94 3.92 -16.31 12.58
N THR A 95 2.78 -16.69 12.01
CA THR A 95 2.76 -17.65 10.90
C THR A 95 2.56 -17.01 9.54
N ASN A 96 2.59 -15.69 9.47
CA ASN A 96 2.42 -14.99 8.20
C ASN A 96 3.71 -15.09 7.37
N GLU A 97 3.62 -15.85 6.28
CA GLU A 97 4.81 -16.10 5.45
C GLU A 97 5.35 -14.84 4.80
N GLU A 98 4.47 -13.88 4.53
CA GLU A 98 4.89 -12.66 3.85
C GLU A 98 5.92 -11.89 4.67
N ILE A 99 5.83 -11.99 6.00
CA ILE A 99 6.79 -11.35 6.89
C ILE A 99 8.19 -11.88 6.63
N TYR A 100 8.31 -13.20 6.48
CA TYR A 100 9.61 -13.82 6.24
C TYR A 100 10.14 -13.47 4.86
N ILE A 101 9.26 -13.37 3.87
CA ILE A 101 9.65 -12.97 2.53
C ILE A 101 10.19 -11.54 2.55
N GLN A 102 9.52 -10.65 3.27
CA GLN A 102 9.98 -9.27 3.36
C GLN A 102 11.34 -9.17 4.06
N ARG A 103 11.56 -9.99 5.11
CA ARG A 103 12.86 -10.01 5.78
C ARG A 103 13.97 -10.41 4.84
N ALA A 104 13.69 -11.35 3.95
CA ALA A 104 14.72 -11.82 3.02
C ALA A 104 15.14 -10.72 2.05
N ASN A 105 14.32 -9.68 1.90
CA ASN A 105 14.62 -8.58 0.99
C ASN A 105 15.36 -7.43 1.67
N ILE A 106 15.60 -7.55 2.96
CA ILE A 106 16.38 -6.56 3.68
C ILE A 106 17.83 -7.01 3.76
#